data_43778bd0078cc62a394e94bbd3bbaeb2
#
_entry.id   43778bd0078cc62a394e94bbd3bbaeb2
#
_cell.length_a   1.000
_cell.length_b   1.000
_cell.length_c   1.000
_cell.angle_alpha   90.00
_cell.angle_beta   90.00
_cell.angle_gamma   90.00
#
_symmetry.space_group_name_H-M   'P 1'
#
loop_
_entity.id
_entity.type
_entity.pdbx_description
1 polymer ?
#
loop_
_entity_poly.entity_id
_entity_poly.type
_entity_poly.pdbx_seq_one_letter_code
_entity_poly.pdbx_strand_id
1 'polypeptide(L)'
;AANKIVGVSKEFEILAHRERDVRAALADQATVERSQSYYLDITHPLANKGVALSEIARLLMVPLAEIAVIGDGSNDIAMFERSGLSIAMGNASLSVQRAADFVTDSNRDDGFANAIERFIFGDDRWNAHVTIGRAAGRA
;
A
#
# COMPACT_ATOMS: atom_id res chain seq x y z
N ALA A 1 -9.40 -19.13 17.56
CA ALA A 1 -9.84 -18.06 16.67
C ALA A 1 -8.87 -18.00 15.47
N ALA A 2 -9.37 -17.84 14.26
CA ALA A 2 -8.51 -17.67 13.09
C ALA A 2 -8.05 -16.21 13.00
N ASN A 3 -6.75 -16.01 12.78
CA ASN A 3 -6.20 -14.65 12.59
C ASN A 3 -6.40 -14.18 11.15
N LYS A 4 -6.45 -15.11 10.20
CA LYS A 4 -6.62 -14.89 8.77
C LYS A 4 -7.27 -16.10 8.12
N ILE A 5 -8.16 -15.88 7.17
CA ILE A 5 -8.73 -16.91 6.29
C ILE A 5 -8.28 -16.57 4.87
N VAL A 6 -7.81 -17.56 4.13
CA VAL A 6 -7.35 -17.39 2.75
C VAL A 6 -8.15 -18.29 1.82
N GLY A 7 -8.90 -17.68 0.91
CA GLY A 7 -9.49 -18.37 -0.24
C GLY A 7 -8.46 -18.47 -1.37
N VAL A 8 -8.38 -19.64 -2.01
CA VAL A 8 -7.43 -19.89 -3.11
C VAL A 8 -8.17 -20.40 -4.33
N SER A 9 -7.97 -19.79 -5.49
CA SER A 9 -8.49 -20.28 -6.76
C SER A 9 -7.58 -19.88 -7.91
N LYS A 10 -7.48 -20.76 -8.91
CA LYS A 10 -6.86 -20.46 -10.20
C LYS A 10 -7.84 -19.76 -11.17
N GLU A 11 -9.12 -19.77 -10.85
CA GLU A 11 -10.18 -19.12 -11.62
C GLU A 11 -10.40 -17.71 -11.07
N PHE A 12 -9.65 -16.75 -11.61
CA PHE A 12 -9.56 -15.38 -11.11
C PHE A 12 -10.91 -14.64 -11.14
N GLU A 13 -11.75 -14.92 -12.13
CA GLU A 13 -13.09 -14.33 -12.25
C GLU A 13 -14.02 -14.83 -11.11
N ILE A 14 -13.95 -16.10 -10.77
CA ILE A 14 -14.70 -16.65 -9.64
C ILE A 14 -14.24 -15.98 -8.35
N LEU A 15 -12.93 -15.83 -8.17
CA LEU A 15 -12.38 -15.19 -6.98
C LEU A 15 -12.81 -13.72 -6.86
N ALA A 16 -12.83 -12.98 -7.98
CA ALA A 16 -13.30 -11.61 -8.02
C ALA A 16 -14.81 -11.48 -7.71
N HIS A 17 -15.61 -12.47 -8.13
CA HIS A 17 -17.03 -12.51 -7.77
C HIS A 17 -17.22 -12.81 -6.29
N ARG A 18 -16.51 -13.83 -5.76
CA ARG A 18 -16.56 -14.18 -4.34
C ARG A 18 -16.04 -13.09 -3.42
N GLU A 19 -15.05 -12.30 -3.84
CA GLU A 19 -14.62 -11.10 -3.10
C GLU A 19 -15.80 -10.16 -2.84
N ARG A 20 -16.59 -9.87 -3.87
CA ARG A 20 -17.77 -8.98 -3.75
C ARG A 20 -18.83 -9.56 -2.81
N ASP A 21 -19.14 -10.86 -2.97
CA ASP A 21 -20.14 -11.56 -2.16
C ASP A 21 -19.75 -11.57 -0.67
N VAL A 22 -18.48 -11.95 -0.38
CA VAL A 22 -17.97 -12.04 0.98
C VAL A 22 -17.83 -10.66 1.62
N ARG A 23 -17.38 -9.66 0.85
CA ARG A 23 -17.31 -8.28 1.31
C ARG A 23 -18.69 -7.73 1.68
N ALA A 24 -19.71 -7.99 0.84
CA ALA A 24 -21.07 -7.60 1.13
C ALA A 24 -21.66 -8.33 2.35
N ALA A 25 -21.35 -9.61 2.53
CA ALA A 25 -21.84 -10.41 3.64
C ALA A 25 -21.19 -10.07 4.99
N LEU A 26 -19.91 -9.71 5.01
CA LEU A 26 -19.16 -9.40 6.23
C LEU A 26 -19.14 -7.91 6.55
N ALA A 27 -19.44 -7.05 5.57
CA ALA A 27 -19.47 -5.59 5.72
C ALA A 27 -18.23 -5.06 6.49
N ASP A 28 -18.44 -4.41 7.63
CA ASP A 28 -17.42 -3.86 8.51
C ASP A 28 -16.82 -4.86 9.52
N GLN A 29 -17.33 -6.11 9.54
CA GLN A 29 -16.83 -7.16 10.44
C GLN A 29 -15.49 -7.74 10.01
N ALA A 30 -15.12 -7.61 8.73
CA ALA A 30 -13.84 -8.11 8.21
C ALA A 30 -13.32 -7.25 7.05
N THR A 31 -12.00 -7.18 6.93
CA THR A 31 -11.33 -6.74 5.72
C THR A 31 -11.26 -7.90 4.73
N VAL A 32 -11.76 -7.67 3.50
CA VAL A 32 -11.79 -8.67 2.43
C VAL A 32 -11.04 -8.10 1.23
N GLU A 33 -9.86 -8.64 0.91
CA GLU A 33 -8.98 -8.12 -0.14
C GLU A 33 -8.28 -9.23 -0.90
N ARG A 34 -7.89 -8.95 -2.14
CA ARG A 34 -7.01 -9.85 -2.90
C ARG A 34 -5.56 -9.39 -2.75
N SER A 35 -4.75 -10.18 -2.05
CA SER A 35 -3.31 -9.94 -1.94
C SER A 35 -2.54 -10.37 -3.20
N GLN A 36 -3.10 -11.31 -3.96
CA GLN A 36 -2.64 -11.80 -5.26
C GLN A 36 -3.87 -12.13 -6.11
N SER A 37 -3.69 -12.28 -7.42
CA SER A 37 -4.79 -12.62 -8.33
C SER A 37 -5.53 -13.91 -7.96
N TYR A 38 -4.86 -14.83 -7.27
CA TYR A 38 -5.33 -16.16 -6.87
C TYR A 38 -5.59 -16.31 -5.37
N TYR A 39 -5.42 -15.25 -4.56
CA TYR A 39 -5.69 -15.25 -3.13
C TYR A 39 -6.78 -14.23 -2.77
N LEU A 40 -7.74 -14.67 -1.96
CA LEU A 40 -8.72 -13.83 -1.27
C LEU A 40 -8.45 -13.89 0.22
N ASP A 41 -8.00 -12.81 0.78
CA ASP A 41 -7.68 -12.66 2.19
C ASP A 41 -8.86 -12.08 2.96
N ILE A 42 -9.21 -12.71 4.07
CA ILE A 42 -10.23 -12.25 5.00
C ILE A 42 -9.56 -12.12 6.37
N THR A 43 -9.51 -10.90 6.89
CA THR A 43 -8.82 -10.56 8.13
C THR A 43 -9.70 -9.68 9.02
N HIS A 44 -9.28 -9.48 10.26
CA HIS A 44 -9.91 -8.52 11.14
C HIS A 44 -9.80 -7.09 10.55
N PRO A 45 -10.81 -6.20 10.69
CA PRO A 45 -10.78 -4.85 10.10
C PRO A 45 -9.55 -4.02 10.49
N LEU A 46 -9.02 -4.23 11.71
CA LEU A 46 -7.80 -3.56 12.16
C LEU A 46 -6.50 -4.22 11.68
N ALA A 47 -6.57 -5.39 11.01
CA ALA A 47 -5.40 -6.08 10.49
C ALA A 47 -5.07 -5.58 9.06
N ASN A 48 -4.78 -4.30 8.92
CA ASN A 48 -4.34 -3.67 7.68
C ASN A 48 -3.00 -2.95 7.86
N LYS A 49 -2.30 -2.68 6.76
CA LYS A 49 -0.95 -2.09 6.80
C LYS A 49 -0.92 -0.68 7.42
N GLY A 50 -1.98 0.10 7.28
CA GLY A 50 -2.05 1.42 7.88
C GLY A 50 -2.14 1.36 9.42
N VAL A 51 -2.95 0.44 9.96
CA VAL A 51 -3.01 0.21 11.42
C VAL A 51 -1.68 -0.34 11.94
N ALA A 52 -1.09 -1.30 11.21
CA ALA A 52 0.22 -1.85 11.55
C ALA A 52 1.31 -0.77 11.58
N LEU A 53 1.33 0.12 10.58
CA LEU A 53 2.24 1.26 10.56
C LEU A 53 2.08 2.16 11.78
N SER A 54 0.84 2.50 12.13
CA SER A 54 0.57 3.35 13.30
C SER A 54 1.04 2.70 14.62
N GLU A 55 0.87 1.37 14.75
CA GLU A 55 1.31 0.64 15.93
C GLU A 55 2.85 0.53 16.00
N ILE A 56 3.52 0.29 14.87
CA ILE A 56 4.99 0.31 14.78
C ILE A 56 5.52 1.70 15.15
N ALA A 57 4.95 2.77 14.60
CA ALA A 57 5.30 4.15 14.91
C ALA A 57 5.21 4.43 16.43
N ARG A 58 4.09 4.00 17.04
CA ARG A 58 3.88 4.13 18.49
C ARG A 58 4.92 3.36 19.32
N LEU A 59 5.20 2.11 18.94
CA LEU A 59 6.18 1.26 19.63
C LEU A 59 7.60 1.80 19.54
N LEU A 60 7.96 2.36 18.38
CA LEU A 60 9.28 2.95 18.17
C LEU A 60 9.38 4.41 18.61
N MET A 61 8.27 5.00 19.06
CA MET A 61 8.15 6.43 19.42
C MET A 61 8.61 7.36 18.27
N VAL A 62 8.31 6.97 17.02
CA VAL A 62 8.59 7.77 15.83
C VAL A 62 7.29 8.40 15.34
N PRO A 63 7.22 9.72 15.14
CA PRO A 63 6.06 10.38 14.56
C PRO A 63 5.75 9.82 13.14
N LEU A 64 4.47 9.61 12.82
CA LEU A 64 4.07 9.15 11.48
C LEU A 64 4.56 10.09 10.37
N ALA A 65 4.67 11.40 10.67
CA ALA A 65 5.20 12.39 9.74
C ALA A 65 6.69 12.20 9.39
N GLU A 66 7.43 11.42 10.18
CA GLU A 66 8.85 11.10 9.96
C GLU A 66 9.05 9.71 9.32
N ILE A 67 7.96 9.04 8.93
CA ILE A 67 8.02 7.70 8.34
C ILE A 67 7.78 7.80 6.82
N ALA A 68 8.71 7.25 6.06
CA ALA A 68 8.53 7.00 4.64
C ALA A 68 8.08 5.55 4.41
N VAL A 69 7.15 5.36 3.45
CA VAL A 69 6.65 4.03 3.06
C VAL A 69 6.74 3.85 1.54
N ILE A 70 7.04 2.62 1.13
CA ILE A 70 7.10 2.23 -0.28
C ILE A 70 6.19 1.01 -0.48
N GLY A 71 5.39 1.00 -1.54
CA GLY A 71 4.49 -0.11 -1.83
C GLY A 71 4.03 -0.19 -3.28
N ASP A 72 3.42 -1.32 -3.65
CA ASP A 72 2.92 -1.58 -5.01
C ASP A 72 1.50 -2.17 -5.05
N GLY A 73 0.97 -2.59 -3.91
CA GLY A 73 -0.34 -3.21 -3.79
C GLY A 73 -1.45 -2.27 -3.30
N SER A 74 -2.70 -2.62 -3.56
CA SER A 74 -3.86 -1.88 -3.04
C SER A 74 -3.91 -1.83 -1.51
N ASN A 75 -3.39 -2.88 -0.85
CA ASN A 75 -3.27 -2.94 0.61
C ASN A 75 -2.22 -1.97 1.19
N ASP A 76 -1.37 -1.35 0.34
CA ASP A 76 -0.38 -0.35 0.75
C ASP A 76 -1.00 1.05 0.86
N ILE A 77 -2.14 1.30 0.20
CA ILE A 77 -2.82 2.61 0.24
C ILE A 77 -3.12 3.03 1.68
N ALA A 78 -3.53 2.10 2.53
CA ALA A 78 -3.82 2.39 3.94
C ALA A 78 -2.60 2.90 4.73
N MET A 79 -1.36 2.51 4.36
CA MET A 79 -0.15 3.07 4.98
C MET A 79 0.28 4.38 4.29
N PHE A 80 0.03 4.54 2.97
CA PHE A 80 0.27 5.80 2.28
C PHE A 80 -0.50 6.96 2.91
N GLU A 81 -1.76 6.72 3.31
CA GLU A 81 -2.62 7.72 3.93
C GLU A 81 -2.13 8.18 5.31
N ARG A 82 -1.28 7.41 5.97
CA ARG A 82 -0.83 7.64 7.35
C ARG A 82 0.61 8.09 7.49
N SER A 83 1.44 7.81 6.50
CA SER A 83 2.87 8.15 6.51
C SER A 83 3.14 9.62 6.19
N GLY A 84 4.31 10.11 6.59
CA GLY A 84 4.79 11.44 6.21
C GLY A 84 5.24 11.52 4.75
N LEU A 85 5.67 10.39 4.19
CA LEU A 85 6.07 10.26 2.79
C LEU A 85 5.62 8.91 2.25
N SER A 86 4.91 8.91 1.14
CA SER A 86 4.45 7.68 0.46
C SER A 86 4.98 7.61 -0.96
N ILE A 87 5.51 6.44 -1.33
CA ILE A 87 6.12 6.20 -2.64
C ILE A 87 5.51 4.93 -3.23
N ALA A 88 4.88 5.03 -4.38
CA ALA A 88 4.41 3.87 -5.14
C ALA A 88 5.49 3.37 -6.09
N MET A 89 5.61 2.05 -6.23
CA MET A 89 6.45 1.42 -7.24
C MET A 89 5.87 1.64 -8.64
N GLY A 90 6.73 1.81 -9.66
CA GLY A 90 6.32 2.05 -11.04
C GLY A 90 5.52 0.90 -11.68
N ASN A 91 5.66 -0.33 -11.16
CA ASN A 91 4.84 -1.49 -11.57
C ASN A 91 3.48 -1.56 -10.86
N ALA A 92 3.17 -0.67 -9.92
CA ALA A 92 1.89 -0.62 -9.26
C ALA A 92 0.76 -0.21 -10.22
N SER A 93 -0.49 -0.58 -9.88
CA SER A 93 -1.64 -0.11 -10.63
C SER A 93 -1.80 1.42 -10.55
N LEU A 94 -2.44 2.03 -11.54
CA LEU A 94 -2.66 3.47 -11.56
C LEU A 94 -3.41 3.99 -10.32
N SER A 95 -4.29 3.19 -9.73
CA SER A 95 -4.99 3.55 -8.49
C SER A 95 -4.04 3.65 -7.30
N VAL A 96 -3.07 2.75 -7.19
CA VAL A 96 -2.04 2.76 -6.15
C VAL A 96 -1.07 3.92 -6.37
N GLN A 97 -0.61 4.13 -7.61
CA GLN A 97 0.29 5.24 -7.94
C GLN A 97 -0.33 6.62 -7.61
N ARG A 98 -1.64 6.79 -7.88
CA ARG A 98 -2.37 8.05 -7.57
C ARG A 98 -2.60 8.27 -6.08
N ALA A 99 -2.53 7.22 -5.27
CA ALA A 99 -2.70 7.33 -3.83
C ALA A 99 -1.41 7.72 -3.10
N ALA A 100 -0.25 7.60 -3.74
CA ALA A 100 1.06 7.96 -3.18
C ALA A 100 1.44 9.41 -3.51
N ASP A 101 2.34 9.98 -2.71
CA ASP A 101 2.91 11.31 -2.95
C ASP A 101 3.85 11.28 -4.17
N PHE A 102 4.60 10.20 -4.34
CA PHE A 102 5.55 10.01 -5.45
C PHE A 102 5.44 8.61 -6.06
N VAL A 103 5.94 8.51 -7.29
CA VAL A 103 6.11 7.24 -7.99
C VAL A 103 7.59 7.08 -8.32
N THR A 104 8.15 5.93 -7.99
CA THR A 104 9.51 5.51 -8.37
C THR A 104 9.48 4.59 -9.60
N ASP A 105 10.64 4.08 -9.98
CA ASP A 105 10.76 3.13 -11.07
C ASP A 105 10.12 1.77 -10.74
N SER A 106 10.04 0.91 -11.73
CA SER A 106 9.49 -0.44 -11.59
C SER A 106 10.44 -1.32 -10.74
N ASN A 107 9.89 -2.41 -10.18
CA ASN A 107 10.68 -3.44 -9.51
C ASN A 107 11.71 -4.14 -10.41
N ARG A 108 11.61 -3.96 -11.74
CA ARG A 108 12.57 -4.47 -12.73
C ARG A 108 13.71 -3.50 -13.03
N ASP A 109 13.56 -2.25 -12.58
CA ASP A 109 14.45 -1.13 -12.86
C ASP A 109 14.98 -0.54 -11.53
N ASP A 110 15.20 -1.41 -10.55
CA ASP A 110 15.71 -1.07 -9.21
C ASP A 110 14.92 0.02 -8.47
N GLY A 111 13.60 0.10 -8.71
CA GLY A 111 12.73 1.17 -8.22
C GLY A 111 12.77 1.38 -6.72
N PHE A 112 12.96 0.33 -5.90
CA PHE A 112 13.11 0.48 -4.46
C PHE A 112 14.42 1.20 -4.10
N ALA A 113 15.55 0.79 -4.68
CA ALA A 113 16.85 1.43 -4.45
C ALA A 113 16.83 2.89 -4.90
N ASN A 114 16.30 3.14 -6.11
CA ASN A 114 16.14 4.48 -6.65
C ASN A 114 15.27 5.38 -5.76
N ALA A 115 14.22 4.83 -5.15
CA ALA A 115 13.39 5.57 -4.19
C ALA A 115 14.19 5.97 -2.94
N ILE A 116 14.98 5.05 -2.38
CA ILE A 116 15.80 5.32 -1.20
C ILE A 116 16.86 6.38 -1.50
N GLU A 117 17.60 6.24 -2.61
CA GLU A 117 18.61 7.22 -3.01
C GLU A 117 18.02 8.61 -3.20
N ARG A 118 16.90 8.68 -3.93
CA ARG A 118 16.26 9.94 -4.28
C ARG A 118 15.59 10.64 -3.11
N PHE A 119 14.76 9.91 -2.35
CA PHE A 119 13.85 10.54 -1.39
C PHE A 119 14.39 10.49 0.05
N ILE A 120 15.29 9.56 0.36
CA ILE A 120 15.83 9.41 1.72
C ILE A 120 17.24 10.01 1.81
N PHE A 121 18.11 9.73 0.83
CA PHE A 121 19.47 10.26 0.84
C PHE A 121 19.64 11.61 0.14
N GLY A 122 18.60 12.09 -0.56
CA GLY A 122 18.60 13.43 -1.17
C GLY A 122 19.55 13.54 -2.35
N ASP A 123 19.65 12.52 -3.19
CA ASP A 123 20.52 12.57 -4.38
C ASP A 123 19.94 13.51 -5.45
N ASP A 124 20.58 14.68 -5.63
CA ASP A 124 20.17 15.74 -6.57
C ASP A 124 20.13 15.31 -8.04
N ARG A 125 20.70 14.17 -8.40
CA ARG A 125 20.69 13.63 -9.78
C ARG A 125 19.28 13.38 -10.31
N TRP A 126 18.28 13.27 -9.42
CA TRP A 126 16.90 12.89 -9.73
C TRP A 126 15.90 14.05 -9.72
N ASN A 127 16.30 15.25 -9.30
CA ASN A 127 15.39 16.42 -9.17
C ASN A 127 14.75 16.90 -10.50
N ALA A 128 15.20 16.38 -11.66
CA ALA A 128 14.73 16.82 -12.98
C ALA A 128 13.42 16.17 -13.48
N HIS A 129 12.90 15.11 -12.84
CA HIS A 129 11.76 14.32 -13.36
C HIS A 129 10.67 14.03 -12.34
N VAL A 130 10.38 14.95 -11.40
CA VAL A 130 9.32 14.74 -10.39
C VAL A 130 7.94 14.86 -10.99
N THR A 131 7.25 13.73 -11.19
CA THR A 131 5.80 13.74 -11.36
C THR A 131 5.15 13.73 -9.98
N ILE A 132 4.65 14.88 -9.52
CA ILE A 132 3.96 15.02 -8.24
C ILE A 132 2.57 14.40 -8.35
N GLY A 133 2.35 13.27 -7.70
CA GLY A 133 1.07 12.55 -7.72
C GLY A 133 -0.02 13.17 -6.85
N ARG A 134 0.34 13.97 -5.84
CA ARG A 134 -0.62 14.62 -4.94
C ARG A 134 -0.08 15.97 -4.48
N ALA A 135 -0.43 17.03 -5.20
CA ALA A 135 -0.21 18.40 -4.74
C ALA A 135 -1.28 18.79 -3.72
N ALA A 136 -0.82 19.27 -2.57
CA ALA A 136 -1.49 20.18 -1.64
C ALA A 136 -2.82 19.71 -1.02
N GLY A 137 -2.79 19.43 0.28
CA GLY A 137 -3.99 19.34 1.09
C GLY A 137 -3.89 18.57 2.40
N ARG A 138 -2.78 18.67 3.12
CA ARG A 138 -2.76 18.31 4.55
C ARG A 138 -2.34 19.56 5.33
N ALA A 139 -3.35 20.33 5.71
CA ALA A 139 -3.27 21.32 6.79
C ALA A 139 -3.82 20.69 8.06
#